data_86d0116feb949a0c96bec127255407ed
#
_entry.id   86d0116feb949a0c96bec127255407ed
#
_cell.length_a   1.000
_cell.length_b   1.000
_cell.length_c   1.000
_cell.angle_alpha   90.00
_cell.angle_beta   90.00
_cell.angle_gamma   90.00
#
_symmetry.space_group_name_H-M   'P 1'
#
loop_
_entity.id
_entity.type
_entity.pdbx_description
1 polymer ?
#
loop_
_entity_poly.entity_id
_entity_poly.type
_entity_poly.pdbx_seq_one_letter_code
_entity_poly.pdbx_strand_id
1 'polypeptide(L)'
;MSGFEDPDVAAFLSSLRLGTGKVYECGLKLFRQFYADKGAVSDFLDFVEHDRLSPRRKRKHASTEILNGFAVWLSNRGYAPKTIRVYVGAVQSLGKYYDIPISLRYVRLPPAVPVYRKHPWNLAEIGEFIAVMDKPTYRSIAASVLQSGLSISDILALTYSDIKEDFEKGVTPLCLDLTRKKTGVRFITFLGDWAVRLLREHLANRKLEDTSPIYNVSARNVHAHFRLTAIKFAGAFKGRNPYSPHSLRAAFRTFLSDDRVDLLYIEFWMGHKLPEQQKAYIIKSKESWRQTCKEQAEPWLTPPQYKTAFNSN
;
A
#
# COMPACT_ATOMS: atom_id res chain seq x y z
N MET A 1 -6.60 4.28 -22.96
CA MET A 1 -8.05 4.45 -23.28
C MET A 1 -8.77 3.30 -22.63
N SER A 2 -9.83 3.54 -21.85
CA SER A 2 -10.63 2.48 -21.23
C SER A 2 -11.34 1.71 -22.34
N GLY A 3 -11.22 0.38 -22.33
CA GLY A 3 -11.92 -0.49 -23.30
C GLY A 3 -13.42 -0.66 -22.98
N PHE A 4 -14.06 0.36 -22.44
CA PHE A 4 -15.50 0.40 -22.24
C PHE A 4 -16.20 1.02 -23.46
N GLU A 5 -17.13 0.30 -24.03
CA GLU A 5 -17.98 0.76 -25.12
C GLU A 5 -19.08 1.74 -24.64
N ASP A 6 -19.38 1.75 -23.34
CA ASP A 6 -20.33 2.65 -22.70
C ASP A 6 -19.67 4.02 -22.45
N PRO A 7 -20.13 5.10 -23.14
CA PRO A 7 -19.50 6.42 -23.06
C PRO A 7 -19.53 7.01 -21.66
N ASP A 8 -20.58 6.77 -20.89
CA ASP A 8 -20.76 7.30 -19.54
C ASP A 8 -19.74 6.67 -18.57
N VAL A 9 -19.55 5.36 -18.69
CA VAL A 9 -18.53 4.65 -17.91
C VAL A 9 -17.14 5.11 -18.31
N ALA A 10 -16.87 5.32 -19.59
CA ALA A 10 -15.57 5.79 -20.07
C ALA A 10 -15.25 7.21 -19.57
N ALA A 11 -16.21 8.13 -19.61
CA ALA A 11 -16.09 9.49 -19.08
C ALA A 11 -15.78 9.48 -17.57
N PHE A 12 -16.53 8.71 -16.79
CA PHE A 12 -16.28 8.54 -15.36
C PHE A 12 -14.89 8.00 -15.06
N LEU A 13 -14.47 6.91 -15.72
CA LEU A 13 -13.18 6.30 -15.48
C LEU A 13 -12.01 7.24 -15.82
N SER A 14 -12.16 8.08 -16.86
CA SER A 14 -11.15 9.07 -17.25
C SER A 14 -10.98 10.19 -16.21
N SER A 15 -12.02 10.49 -15.42
CA SER A 15 -11.98 11.50 -14.34
C SER A 15 -11.21 11.03 -13.11
N LEU A 16 -10.94 9.72 -13.01
CA LEU A 16 -10.34 9.12 -11.81
C LEU A 16 -8.81 9.08 -11.87
N ARG A 17 -8.18 9.09 -10.69
CA ARG A 17 -6.75 8.77 -10.60
C ARG A 17 -6.49 7.37 -11.11
N LEU A 18 -5.39 7.19 -11.85
CA LEU A 18 -5.04 5.95 -12.56
C LEU A 18 -5.21 4.67 -11.72
N GLY A 19 -4.76 4.68 -10.45
CA GLY A 19 -4.85 3.51 -9.57
C GLY A 19 -6.30 3.17 -9.18
N THR A 20 -7.12 4.17 -8.91
CA THR A 20 -8.54 4.01 -8.59
C THR A 20 -9.32 3.61 -9.83
N GLY A 21 -9.04 4.26 -10.97
CA GLY A 21 -9.68 3.97 -12.25
C GLY A 21 -9.54 2.50 -12.65
N LYS A 22 -8.35 1.91 -12.57
CA LYS A 22 -8.14 0.48 -12.88
C LYS A 22 -8.97 -0.47 -12.01
N VAL A 23 -9.08 -0.17 -10.71
CA VAL A 23 -9.86 -1.02 -9.80
C VAL A 23 -11.36 -0.88 -10.06
N TYR A 24 -11.82 0.34 -10.31
CA TYR A 24 -13.23 0.61 -10.62
C TYR A 24 -13.61 0.05 -11.99
N GLU A 25 -12.72 0.14 -12.97
CA GLU A 25 -12.91 -0.49 -14.28
C GLU A 25 -13.17 -2.01 -14.16
N CYS A 26 -12.39 -2.72 -13.34
CA CYS A 26 -12.64 -4.13 -13.07
C CYS A 26 -14.04 -4.35 -12.45
N GLY A 27 -14.42 -3.54 -11.47
CA GLY A 27 -15.72 -3.65 -10.82
C GLY A 27 -16.89 -3.37 -11.77
N LEU A 28 -16.76 -2.34 -12.62
CA LEU A 28 -17.79 -1.98 -13.61
C LEU A 28 -17.88 -3.00 -14.77
N LYS A 29 -16.75 -3.61 -15.19
CA LYS A 29 -16.77 -4.74 -16.14
C LYS A 29 -17.56 -5.93 -15.60
N LEU A 30 -17.38 -6.25 -14.32
CA LEU A 30 -18.12 -7.31 -13.66
C LEU A 30 -19.61 -6.94 -13.47
N PHE A 31 -19.89 -5.67 -13.15
CA PHE A 31 -21.27 -5.19 -13.06
C PHE A 31 -21.98 -5.26 -14.42
N ARG A 32 -21.31 -4.86 -15.52
CA ARG A 32 -21.83 -5.05 -16.89
C ARG A 32 -22.15 -6.51 -17.18
N GLN A 33 -21.28 -7.46 -16.81
CA GLN A 33 -21.55 -8.89 -16.99
C GLN A 33 -22.76 -9.38 -16.19
N PHE A 34 -22.90 -8.92 -14.95
CA PHE A 34 -24.05 -9.24 -14.11
C PHE A 34 -25.36 -8.64 -14.63
N TYR A 35 -25.28 -7.45 -15.21
CA TYR A 35 -26.44 -6.68 -15.65
C TYR A 35 -26.77 -6.90 -17.14
N ALA A 36 -25.99 -7.70 -17.85
CA ALA A 36 -26.05 -7.84 -19.32
C ALA A 36 -27.45 -8.17 -19.88
N ASP A 37 -28.22 -8.99 -19.18
CA ASP A 37 -29.59 -9.36 -19.61
C ASP A 37 -30.63 -8.22 -19.44
N LYS A 38 -30.24 -7.11 -18.79
CA LYS A 38 -31.12 -5.96 -18.49
C LYS A 38 -30.71 -4.68 -19.22
N GLY A 39 -29.54 -4.67 -19.88
CA GLY A 39 -29.07 -3.54 -20.64
C GLY A 39 -27.60 -3.14 -20.34
N ALA A 40 -27.24 -1.93 -20.76
CA ALA A 40 -25.93 -1.33 -20.48
C ALA A 40 -25.82 -0.83 -19.03
N VAL A 41 -24.63 -0.37 -18.63
CA VAL A 41 -24.45 0.22 -17.29
C VAL A 41 -25.13 1.58 -17.18
N SER A 42 -25.18 2.36 -18.27
CA SER A 42 -25.97 3.59 -18.37
C SER A 42 -27.48 3.35 -18.14
N ASP A 43 -28.03 2.28 -18.71
CA ASP A 43 -29.47 1.94 -18.52
C ASP A 43 -29.80 1.67 -17.05
N PHE A 44 -28.83 1.17 -16.28
CA PHE A 44 -29.00 1.04 -14.83
C PHE A 44 -29.09 2.40 -14.14
N LEU A 45 -28.33 3.40 -14.56
CA LEU A 45 -28.40 4.75 -14.00
C LEU A 45 -29.74 5.38 -14.28
N ASP A 46 -30.22 5.29 -15.54
CA ASP A 46 -31.53 5.80 -15.97
C ASP A 46 -32.67 5.14 -15.19
N PHE A 47 -32.56 3.83 -14.99
CA PHE A 47 -33.53 3.08 -14.21
C PHE A 47 -33.58 3.51 -12.73
N VAL A 48 -32.41 3.74 -12.11
CA VAL A 48 -32.30 4.23 -10.72
C VAL A 48 -32.89 5.65 -10.62
N GLU A 49 -32.58 6.51 -11.58
CA GLU A 49 -33.12 7.88 -11.58
C GLU A 49 -34.61 7.91 -11.75
N HIS A 50 -35.17 7.13 -12.69
CA HIS A 50 -36.60 6.98 -12.87
C HIS A 50 -37.29 6.47 -11.62
N ASP A 51 -36.75 5.43 -10.95
CA ASP A 51 -37.28 4.91 -9.68
C ASP A 51 -37.29 5.99 -8.59
N ARG A 52 -36.22 6.79 -8.50
CA ARG A 52 -36.09 7.90 -7.56
C ARG A 52 -37.13 9.01 -7.76
N LEU A 53 -37.37 9.36 -9.01
CA LEU A 53 -38.35 10.39 -9.39
C LEU A 53 -39.80 9.92 -9.26
N SER A 54 -40.02 8.63 -9.18
CA SER A 54 -41.34 8.04 -8.99
C SER A 54 -41.97 8.45 -7.66
N PRO A 55 -43.30 8.57 -7.56
CA PRO A 55 -44.01 8.82 -6.31
C PRO A 55 -43.60 7.82 -5.22
N ARG A 56 -43.40 8.27 -3.98
CA ARG A 56 -42.87 7.46 -2.87
C ARG A 56 -43.49 6.07 -2.76
N ARG A 57 -44.81 5.94 -2.96
CA ARG A 57 -45.51 4.64 -2.86
C ARG A 57 -45.24 3.71 -4.05
N LYS A 58 -44.66 4.21 -5.15
CA LYS A 58 -44.34 3.45 -6.37
C LYS A 58 -42.84 3.13 -6.47
N ARG A 59 -42.01 3.66 -5.58
CA ARG A 59 -40.55 3.40 -5.57
C ARG A 59 -40.26 1.95 -5.26
N LYS A 60 -39.51 1.29 -6.13
CA LYS A 60 -39.13 -0.12 -6.01
C LYS A 60 -37.80 -0.32 -5.25
N HIS A 61 -37.11 0.77 -4.89
CA HIS A 61 -35.74 0.70 -4.35
C HIS A 61 -34.78 -0.11 -5.24
N ALA A 62 -34.91 0.06 -6.53
CA ALA A 62 -34.30 -0.73 -7.59
C ALA A 62 -32.79 -0.83 -7.44
N SER A 63 -32.07 0.27 -7.06
CA SER A 63 -30.63 0.25 -6.83
C SER A 63 -30.24 -0.71 -5.72
N THR A 64 -31.00 -0.77 -4.63
CA THR A 64 -30.73 -1.67 -3.50
C THR A 64 -30.87 -3.13 -3.90
N GLU A 65 -31.94 -3.46 -4.63
CA GLU A 65 -32.21 -4.84 -5.04
C GLU A 65 -31.15 -5.35 -6.03
N ILE A 66 -30.82 -4.53 -7.05
CA ILE A 66 -29.81 -4.87 -8.04
C ILE A 66 -28.41 -5.00 -7.39
N LEU A 67 -28.02 -4.08 -6.50
CA LEU A 67 -26.71 -4.15 -5.84
C LEU A 67 -26.61 -5.30 -4.84
N ASN A 68 -27.71 -5.70 -4.18
CA ASN A 68 -27.74 -6.93 -3.39
C ASN A 68 -27.51 -8.16 -4.28
N GLY A 69 -28.20 -8.24 -5.43
CA GLY A 69 -27.98 -9.31 -6.41
C GLY A 69 -26.54 -9.34 -6.91
N PHE A 70 -25.94 -8.19 -7.23
CA PHE A 70 -24.55 -8.09 -7.66
C PHE A 70 -23.56 -8.54 -6.56
N ALA A 71 -23.79 -8.15 -5.32
CA ALA A 71 -22.97 -8.57 -4.20
C ALA A 71 -22.99 -10.10 -3.99
N VAL A 72 -24.20 -10.72 -4.08
CA VAL A 72 -24.37 -12.18 -4.01
C VAL A 72 -23.69 -12.86 -5.21
N TRP A 73 -23.86 -12.32 -6.42
CA TRP A 73 -23.24 -12.86 -7.63
C TRP A 73 -21.71 -12.84 -7.57
N LEU A 74 -21.10 -11.77 -7.01
CA LEU A 74 -19.67 -11.70 -6.75
C LEU A 74 -19.23 -12.72 -5.67
N SER A 75 -20.03 -12.86 -4.61
CA SER A 75 -19.75 -13.82 -3.53
C SER A 75 -19.73 -15.27 -4.05
N ASN A 76 -20.69 -15.64 -4.89
CA ASN A 76 -20.78 -16.96 -5.50
C ASN A 76 -19.60 -17.26 -6.46
N ARG A 77 -18.93 -16.22 -6.96
CA ARG A 77 -17.70 -16.32 -7.75
C ARG A 77 -16.41 -16.33 -6.89
N GLY A 78 -16.54 -16.35 -5.56
CA GLY A 78 -15.41 -16.44 -4.64
C GLY A 78 -14.64 -15.13 -4.42
N TYR A 79 -15.21 -13.97 -4.77
CA TYR A 79 -14.56 -12.69 -4.47
C TYR A 79 -14.52 -12.42 -2.97
N ALA A 80 -13.37 -11.91 -2.49
CA ALA A 80 -13.21 -11.57 -1.08
C ALA A 80 -14.16 -10.43 -0.67
N PRO A 81 -14.68 -10.42 0.59
CA PRO A 81 -15.62 -9.40 1.09
C PRO A 81 -15.19 -7.95 0.82
N LYS A 82 -13.91 -7.65 1.02
CA LYS A 82 -13.36 -6.31 0.76
C LYS A 82 -13.41 -5.95 -0.73
N THR A 83 -13.18 -6.90 -1.62
CA THR A 83 -13.23 -6.71 -3.08
C THR A 83 -14.67 -6.45 -3.53
N ILE A 84 -15.63 -7.21 -2.99
CA ILE A 84 -17.08 -7.01 -3.24
C ILE A 84 -17.49 -5.58 -2.87
N ARG A 85 -17.08 -5.12 -1.66
CA ARG A 85 -17.37 -3.74 -1.22
C ARG A 85 -16.79 -2.68 -2.16
N VAL A 86 -15.59 -2.89 -2.67
CA VAL A 86 -14.93 -1.96 -3.60
C VAL A 86 -15.65 -1.93 -4.95
N TYR A 87 -16.09 -3.08 -5.46
CA TYR A 87 -16.78 -3.17 -6.75
C TYR A 87 -18.20 -2.61 -6.70
N VAL A 88 -18.94 -2.88 -5.61
CA VAL A 88 -20.23 -2.23 -5.37
C VAL A 88 -20.04 -0.71 -5.18
N GLY A 89 -18.98 -0.30 -4.47
CA GLY A 89 -18.62 1.11 -4.34
C GLY A 89 -18.25 1.80 -5.65
N ALA A 90 -17.73 1.07 -6.65
CA ALA A 90 -17.48 1.61 -7.99
C ALA A 90 -18.79 2.01 -8.70
N VAL A 91 -19.83 1.18 -8.59
CA VAL A 91 -21.16 1.48 -9.14
C VAL A 91 -21.78 2.68 -8.42
N GLN A 92 -21.68 2.75 -7.10
CA GLN A 92 -22.12 3.93 -6.33
C GLN A 92 -21.39 5.21 -6.76
N SER A 93 -20.07 5.12 -6.97
CA SER A 93 -19.24 6.26 -7.37
C SER A 93 -19.58 6.73 -8.80
N LEU A 94 -19.94 5.81 -9.70
CA LEU A 94 -20.44 6.15 -11.04
C LEU A 94 -21.74 6.93 -10.93
N GLY A 95 -22.73 6.46 -10.15
CA GLY A 95 -23.96 7.21 -9.92
C GLY A 95 -23.71 8.60 -9.34
N LYS A 96 -22.78 8.70 -8.37
CA LYS A 96 -22.41 10.01 -7.80
C LYS A 96 -21.78 10.96 -8.83
N TYR A 97 -21.04 10.44 -9.80
CA TYR A 97 -20.44 11.26 -10.86
C TYR A 97 -21.49 11.92 -11.75
N TYR A 98 -22.64 11.27 -11.91
CA TYR A 98 -23.80 11.79 -12.66
C TYR A 98 -24.91 12.37 -11.76
N ASP A 99 -24.59 12.72 -10.51
CA ASP A 99 -25.56 13.26 -9.54
C ASP A 99 -26.77 12.36 -9.27
N ILE A 100 -26.63 11.06 -9.56
CA ILE A 100 -27.63 10.04 -9.26
C ILE A 100 -27.29 9.37 -7.93
N PRO A 101 -27.98 9.68 -6.81
CA PRO A 101 -27.64 9.16 -5.50
C PRO A 101 -28.00 7.69 -5.37
N ILE A 102 -26.99 6.83 -5.29
CA ILE A 102 -27.14 5.39 -5.01
C ILE A 102 -26.81 5.15 -3.53
N SER A 103 -27.83 4.82 -2.73
CA SER A 103 -27.67 4.53 -1.32
C SER A 103 -27.24 3.07 -1.09
N LEU A 104 -26.15 2.87 -0.33
CA LEU A 104 -25.73 1.54 0.13
C LEU A 104 -26.31 1.16 1.49
N ARG A 105 -27.15 2.01 2.10
CA ARG A 105 -27.67 1.81 3.47
C ARG A 105 -28.34 0.45 3.69
N TYR A 106 -29.07 -0.02 2.68
CA TYR A 106 -29.81 -1.29 2.74
C TYR A 106 -29.19 -2.39 1.88
N VAL A 107 -28.00 -2.14 1.29
CA VAL A 107 -27.26 -3.16 0.56
C VAL A 107 -26.56 -4.09 1.55
N ARG A 108 -26.85 -5.38 1.48
CA ARG A 108 -26.29 -6.42 2.34
C ARG A 108 -24.88 -6.79 1.87
N LEU A 109 -23.90 -5.96 2.23
CA LEU A 109 -22.52 -6.22 1.92
C LEU A 109 -21.90 -7.18 2.95
N PRO A 110 -21.11 -8.18 2.52
CA PRO A 110 -20.43 -9.08 3.45
C PRO A 110 -19.52 -8.30 4.40
N PRO A 111 -19.37 -8.73 5.67
CA PRO A 111 -18.49 -8.05 6.63
C PRO A 111 -17.06 -8.01 6.09
N ALA A 112 -16.40 -6.86 6.24
CA ALA A 112 -15.02 -6.66 5.77
C ALA A 112 -13.98 -7.32 6.70
N VAL A 113 -14.23 -8.56 7.10
CA VAL A 113 -13.28 -9.31 7.94
C VAL A 113 -12.06 -9.65 7.09
N PRO A 114 -10.83 -9.37 7.58
CA PRO A 114 -9.62 -9.76 6.88
C PRO A 114 -9.55 -11.29 6.79
N VAL A 115 -9.63 -11.84 5.59
CA VAL A 115 -9.48 -13.28 5.33
C VAL A 115 -8.00 -13.69 5.41
N TYR A 116 -7.11 -12.72 5.34
CA TYR A 116 -5.68 -12.94 5.27
C TYR A 116 -4.99 -12.45 6.53
N ARG A 117 -4.26 -13.35 7.19
CA ARG A 117 -3.35 -13.00 8.30
C ARG A 117 -1.95 -12.74 7.72
N LYS A 118 -1.35 -11.61 8.09
CA LYS A 118 0.06 -11.35 7.81
C LYS A 118 0.91 -12.30 8.64
N HIS A 119 2.10 -12.63 8.13
CA HIS A 119 3.06 -13.40 8.90
C HIS A 119 3.52 -12.60 10.13
N PRO A 120 3.45 -13.18 11.34
CA PRO A 120 3.93 -12.55 12.57
C PRO A 120 5.45 -12.70 12.62
N TRP A 121 6.17 -11.74 12.07
CA TRP A 121 7.62 -11.73 12.04
C TRP A 121 8.25 -11.61 13.43
N ASN A 122 9.40 -12.25 13.61
CA ASN A 122 10.42 -11.85 14.58
C ASN A 122 11.69 -11.36 13.84
N LEU A 123 12.54 -10.60 14.52
CA LEU A 123 13.70 -9.98 13.88
C LEU A 123 14.74 -10.98 13.38
N ALA A 124 14.99 -12.07 14.11
CA ALA A 124 15.93 -13.12 13.69
C ALA A 124 15.46 -13.77 12.39
N GLU A 125 14.18 -14.13 12.32
CA GLU A 125 13.56 -14.70 11.13
C GLU A 125 13.61 -13.75 9.91
N ILE A 126 13.44 -12.44 10.13
CA ILE A 126 13.59 -11.46 9.04
C ILE A 126 15.03 -11.46 8.51
N GLY A 127 16.02 -11.53 9.39
CA GLY A 127 17.42 -11.63 9.00
C GLY A 127 17.71 -12.86 8.17
N GLU A 128 17.21 -14.03 8.58
CA GLU A 128 17.32 -15.29 7.84
C GLU A 128 16.63 -15.20 6.48
N PHE A 129 15.41 -14.66 6.45
CA PHE A 129 14.65 -14.46 5.20
C PHE A 129 15.42 -13.58 4.20
N ILE A 130 16.03 -12.49 4.67
CA ILE A 130 16.82 -11.59 3.82
C ILE A 130 18.11 -12.25 3.37
N ALA A 131 18.74 -13.08 4.20
CA ALA A 131 19.94 -13.85 3.84
C ALA A 131 19.71 -14.85 2.70
N VAL A 132 18.49 -15.41 2.59
CA VAL A 132 18.10 -16.30 1.47
C VAL A 132 17.94 -15.57 0.14
N MET A 133 17.84 -14.24 0.13
CA MET A 133 17.74 -13.45 -1.10
C MET A 133 19.09 -13.46 -1.83
N ASP A 134 19.11 -13.88 -3.09
CA ASP A 134 20.31 -14.05 -3.92
C ASP A 134 20.89 -12.73 -4.45
N LYS A 135 20.07 -11.66 -4.55
CA LYS A 135 20.48 -10.38 -5.15
C LYS A 135 20.60 -9.25 -4.13
N PRO A 136 21.72 -8.51 -4.09
CA PRO A 136 21.91 -7.36 -3.21
C PRO A 136 20.79 -6.33 -3.29
N THR A 137 20.24 -6.10 -4.50
CA THR A 137 19.11 -5.19 -4.73
C THR A 137 17.90 -5.52 -3.84
N TYR A 138 17.49 -6.79 -3.77
CA TYR A 138 16.29 -7.15 -3.01
C TYR A 138 16.56 -7.26 -1.52
N ARG A 139 17.79 -7.63 -1.11
CA ARG A 139 18.24 -7.53 0.30
C ARG A 139 18.16 -6.09 0.79
N SER A 140 18.71 -5.17 0.02
CA SER A 140 18.66 -3.73 0.32
C SER A 140 17.24 -3.19 0.39
N ILE A 141 16.36 -3.55 -0.58
CA ILE A 141 14.94 -3.17 -0.55
C ILE A 141 14.26 -3.70 0.71
N ALA A 142 14.47 -4.96 1.07
CA ALA A 142 13.82 -5.58 2.23
C ALA A 142 14.23 -4.92 3.54
N ALA A 143 15.54 -4.69 3.73
CA ALA A 143 16.06 -3.99 4.90
C ALA A 143 15.57 -2.53 4.97
N SER A 144 15.55 -1.83 3.83
CA SER A 144 15.04 -0.47 3.76
C SER A 144 13.56 -0.38 4.12
N VAL A 145 12.72 -1.32 3.64
CA VAL A 145 11.29 -1.37 4.03
C VAL A 145 11.13 -1.63 5.52
N LEU A 146 11.92 -2.54 6.10
CA LEU A 146 11.86 -2.85 7.53
C LEU A 146 12.27 -1.64 8.37
N GLN A 147 13.39 -0.98 8.05
CA GLN A 147 13.95 0.07 8.91
C GLN A 147 13.32 1.45 8.72
N SER A 148 12.73 1.72 7.56
CA SER A 148 12.05 3.00 7.30
C SER A 148 10.54 2.95 7.40
N GLY A 149 9.95 1.77 7.38
CA GLY A 149 8.51 1.62 7.26
C GLY A 149 7.91 2.14 5.95
N LEU A 150 8.72 2.43 4.92
CA LEU A 150 8.27 2.92 3.61
C LEU A 150 7.47 1.85 2.84
N SER A 151 6.57 2.30 1.97
CA SER A 151 5.94 1.40 1.00
C SER A 151 6.90 1.11 -0.17
N ILE A 152 6.66 0.01 -0.90
CA ILE A 152 7.47 -0.30 -2.08
C ILE A 152 7.44 0.84 -3.11
N SER A 153 6.31 1.51 -3.27
CA SER A 153 6.23 2.65 -4.19
C SER A 153 7.08 3.84 -3.75
N ASP A 154 7.21 4.08 -2.44
CA ASP A 154 8.04 5.14 -1.89
C ASP A 154 9.53 4.75 -2.02
N ILE A 155 9.90 3.50 -1.69
CA ILE A 155 11.27 2.95 -1.84
C ILE A 155 11.75 3.02 -3.30
N LEU A 156 10.91 2.60 -4.25
CA LEU A 156 11.28 2.60 -5.68
C LEU A 156 11.26 3.99 -6.31
N ALA A 157 10.74 4.98 -5.62
CA ALA A 157 10.76 6.37 -6.05
C ALA A 157 11.99 7.14 -5.56
N LEU A 158 12.82 6.54 -4.68
CA LEU A 158 14.02 7.19 -4.16
C LEU A 158 15.04 7.42 -5.27
N THR A 159 15.60 8.62 -5.29
CA THR A 159 16.72 9.03 -6.13
C THR A 159 17.99 9.20 -5.30
N TYR A 160 19.13 9.31 -5.96
CA TYR A 160 20.40 9.48 -5.25
C TYR A 160 20.44 10.79 -4.43
N SER A 161 19.80 11.85 -4.93
CA SER A 161 19.68 13.11 -4.19
C SER A 161 18.98 12.97 -2.83
N ASP A 162 18.06 11.99 -2.68
CA ASP A 162 17.34 11.78 -1.42
C ASP A 162 18.23 11.22 -0.30
N ILE A 163 19.36 10.59 -0.67
CA ILE A 163 20.27 9.95 0.28
C ILE A 163 21.67 10.55 0.30
N LYS A 164 22.09 11.28 -0.75
CA LYS A 164 23.46 11.66 -1.07
C LYS A 164 24.23 12.24 0.11
N GLU A 165 23.66 13.25 0.76
CA GLU A 165 24.35 13.98 1.83
C GLU A 165 24.81 13.06 2.97
N ASP A 166 23.90 12.30 3.55
CA ASP A 166 24.19 11.40 4.68
C ASP A 166 24.99 10.17 4.22
N PHE A 167 24.71 9.68 3.00
CA PHE A 167 25.35 8.51 2.43
C PHE A 167 26.84 8.73 2.13
N GLU A 168 27.20 9.87 1.53
CA GLU A 168 28.59 10.23 1.25
C GLU A 168 29.36 10.55 2.52
N LYS A 169 28.73 11.21 3.50
CA LYS A 169 29.32 11.52 4.81
C LYS A 169 29.40 10.31 5.75
N GLY A 170 28.80 9.19 5.38
CA GLY A 170 28.75 8.00 6.25
C GLY A 170 27.87 8.17 7.50
N VAL A 171 26.92 9.10 7.47
CA VAL A 171 26.06 9.39 8.63
C VAL A 171 24.95 8.36 8.75
N THR A 172 24.79 7.77 9.93
CA THR A 172 23.68 6.86 10.26
C THR A 172 23.06 7.22 11.62
N PRO A 173 21.74 7.04 11.79
CA PRO A 173 20.75 6.68 10.79
C PRO A 173 20.66 7.69 9.64
N LEU A 174 20.63 7.20 8.39
CA LEU A 174 20.51 8.02 7.20
C LEU A 174 19.08 8.58 7.13
N CYS A 175 18.95 9.90 7.03
CA CYS A 175 17.66 10.59 7.05
C CYS A 175 17.07 10.72 5.65
N LEU A 176 15.81 10.35 5.52
CA LEU A 176 15.00 10.51 4.32
C LEU A 176 13.91 11.54 4.59
N ASP A 177 14.02 12.75 4.00
CA ASP A 177 12.99 13.80 4.05
C ASP A 177 12.18 13.73 2.74
N LEU A 178 10.99 13.19 2.81
CA LEU A 178 10.24 12.77 1.64
C LEU A 178 8.85 13.41 1.60
N THR A 179 8.32 13.57 0.39
CA THR A 179 6.91 13.90 0.17
C THR A 179 6.22 12.76 -0.55
N ARG A 180 5.21 12.17 0.07
CA ARG A 180 4.48 11.04 -0.51
C ARG A 180 3.69 11.46 -1.74
N LYS A 181 4.05 10.96 -2.92
CA LYS A 181 3.40 11.29 -4.20
C LYS A 181 1.88 11.07 -4.21
N LYS A 182 1.39 10.05 -3.50
CA LYS A 182 -0.04 9.71 -3.46
C LYS A 182 -0.88 10.71 -2.66
N THR A 183 -0.34 11.29 -1.59
CA THR A 183 -1.11 12.06 -0.60
C THR A 183 -0.60 13.49 -0.39
N GLY A 184 0.58 13.84 -0.91
CA GLY A 184 1.23 15.14 -0.67
C GLY A 184 1.74 15.33 0.76
N VAL A 185 1.73 14.28 1.60
CA VAL A 185 2.20 14.37 2.99
C VAL A 185 3.72 14.38 3.01
N ARG A 186 4.32 15.43 3.57
CA ARG A 186 5.75 15.47 3.90
C ARG A 186 5.99 14.73 5.20
N PHE A 187 7.05 13.95 5.26
CA PHE A 187 7.41 13.16 6.42
C PHE A 187 8.92 12.86 6.41
N ILE A 188 9.45 12.53 7.57
CA ILE A 188 10.84 12.12 7.73
C ILE A 188 10.83 10.66 8.17
N THR A 189 11.76 9.87 7.61
CA THR A 189 12.06 8.51 8.08
C THR A 189 13.55 8.22 7.93
N PHE A 190 13.99 7.02 8.30
CA PHE A 190 15.41 6.73 8.44
C PHE A 190 15.76 5.35 7.90
N LEU A 191 17.02 5.20 7.48
CA LEU A 191 17.67 3.91 7.27
C LEU A 191 18.76 3.79 8.32
N GLY A 192 18.69 2.77 9.15
CA GLY A 192 19.71 2.44 10.11
C GLY A 192 20.95 1.83 9.44
N ASP A 193 21.98 1.63 10.22
CA ASP A 193 23.28 1.21 9.72
C ASP A 193 23.24 -0.10 8.92
N TRP A 194 22.47 -1.08 9.36
CA TRP A 194 22.34 -2.34 8.64
C TRP A 194 21.72 -2.17 7.23
N ALA A 195 20.67 -1.38 7.09
CA ALA A 195 20.07 -1.11 5.77
C ALA A 195 21.03 -0.29 4.90
N VAL A 196 21.75 0.68 5.48
CA VAL A 196 22.75 1.49 4.76
C VAL A 196 23.92 0.62 4.27
N ARG A 197 24.38 -0.38 5.02
CA ARG A 197 25.39 -1.33 4.54
C ARG A 197 24.90 -2.12 3.33
N LEU A 198 23.71 -2.69 3.39
CA LEU A 198 23.14 -3.40 2.25
C LEU A 198 22.86 -2.49 1.06
N LEU A 199 22.56 -1.21 1.31
CA LEU A 199 22.44 -0.20 0.29
C LEU A 199 23.81 0.10 -0.38
N ARG A 200 24.89 0.19 0.38
CA ARG A 200 26.26 0.33 -0.15
C ARG A 200 26.65 -0.84 -1.03
N GLU A 201 26.36 -2.08 -0.62
CA GLU A 201 26.58 -3.27 -1.44
C GLU A 201 25.82 -3.20 -2.77
N HIS A 202 24.55 -2.77 -2.72
CA HIS A 202 23.73 -2.60 -3.92
C HIS A 202 24.25 -1.53 -4.88
N LEU A 203 24.84 -0.45 -4.36
CA LEU A 203 25.29 0.69 -5.15
C LEU A 203 26.79 0.62 -5.54
N ALA A 204 27.56 -0.35 -5.04
CA ALA A 204 29.03 -0.38 -5.08
C ALA A 204 29.67 -0.14 -6.46
N ASN A 205 29.03 -0.58 -7.55
CA ASN A 205 29.61 -0.48 -8.90
C ASN A 205 28.76 0.44 -9.81
N ARG A 206 27.99 1.38 -9.24
CA ARG A 206 27.12 2.26 -10.00
C ARG A 206 27.67 3.68 -10.02
N LYS A 207 27.70 4.27 -11.22
CA LYS A 207 27.85 5.72 -11.37
C LYS A 207 26.49 6.36 -11.10
N LEU A 208 26.42 7.26 -10.12
CA LEU A 208 25.18 7.86 -9.64
C LEU A 208 25.21 9.36 -9.86
N GLU A 209 24.19 9.87 -10.48
CA GLU A 209 23.83 11.28 -10.57
C GLU A 209 22.67 11.56 -9.61
N ASP A 210 22.44 12.81 -9.26
CA ASP A 210 21.39 13.18 -8.31
C ASP A 210 20.00 12.64 -8.67
N THR A 211 19.69 12.57 -9.97
CA THR A 211 18.42 12.04 -10.49
C THR A 211 18.39 10.53 -10.67
N SER A 212 19.53 9.85 -10.47
CA SER A 212 19.61 8.39 -10.63
C SER A 212 18.69 7.69 -9.67
N PRO A 213 17.82 6.76 -10.13
CA PRO A 213 17.00 5.97 -9.21
C PRO A 213 17.89 5.04 -8.38
N ILE A 214 17.64 4.96 -7.08
CA ILE A 214 18.34 4.02 -6.21
C ILE A 214 18.09 2.59 -6.67
N TYR A 215 16.84 2.25 -6.93
CA TYR A 215 16.44 0.92 -7.36
C TYR A 215 15.82 0.97 -8.76
N ASN A 216 16.51 0.34 -9.73
CA ASN A 216 16.01 0.23 -11.10
C ASN A 216 15.27 -1.10 -11.31
N VAL A 217 14.18 -1.29 -10.56
CA VAL A 217 13.33 -2.48 -10.64
C VAL A 217 11.86 -2.09 -10.51
N SER A 218 10.97 -2.89 -11.11
CA SER A 218 9.53 -2.66 -10.97
C SER A 218 8.98 -3.24 -9.66
N ALA A 219 7.90 -2.67 -9.15
CA ALA A 219 7.20 -3.22 -7.99
C ALA A 219 6.75 -4.68 -8.23
N ARG A 220 6.37 -5.02 -9.46
CA ARG A 220 6.03 -6.40 -9.86
C ARG A 220 7.20 -7.35 -9.63
N ASN A 221 8.40 -6.95 -10.05
CA ASN A 221 9.61 -7.77 -9.87
C ASN A 221 9.96 -7.93 -8.39
N VAL A 222 9.80 -6.88 -7.58
CA VAL A 222 9.99 -6.97 -6.12
C VAL A 222 9.02 -7.98 -5.52
N HIS A 223 7.73 -7.91 -5.83
CA HIS A 223 6.75 -8.86 -5.32
C HIS A 223 7.00 -10.28 -5.79
N ALA A 224 7.42 -10.49 -7.05
CA ALA A 224 7.77 -11.80 -7.59
C ALA A 224 9.00 -12.37 -6.87
N HIS A 225 10.06 -11.58 -6.66
CA HIS A 225 11.25 -12.00 -5.94
C HIS A 225 10.96 -12.39 -4.49
N PHE A 226 10.18 -11.57 -3.77
CA PHE A 226 9.72 -11.89 -2.43
C PHE A 226 8.92 -13.21 -2.37
N ARG A 227 8.12 -13.49 -3.39
CA ARG A 227 7.38 -14.77 -3.48
C ARG A 227 8.32 -15.95 -3.68
N LEU A 228 9.29 -15.84 -4.56
CA LEU A 228 10.28 -16.90 -4.79
C LEU A 228 11.15 -17.13 -3.54
N THR A 229 11.60 -16.06 -2.89
CA THR A 229 12.33 -16.15 -1.62
C THR A 229 11.49 -16.83 -0.54
N ALA A 230 10.21 -16.47 -0.43
CA ALA A 230 9.31 -17.09 0.55
C ALA A 230 9.12 -18.60 0.31
N ILE A 231 9.06 -19.03 -0.95
CA ILE A 231 9.00 -20.45 -1.29
C ILE A 231 10.29 -21.18 -0.89
N LYS A 232 11.45 -20.58 -1.13
CA LYS A 232 12.75 -21.13 -0.71
C LYS A 232 12.88 -21.19 0.82
N PHE A 233 12.39 -20.19 1.51
CA PHE A 233 12.53 -20.02 2.97
C PHE A 233 11.56 -20.90 3.77
N ALA A 234 10.29 -20.88 3.39
CA ALA A 234 9.21 -21.50 4.18
C ALA A 234 8.42 -22.59 3.43
N GLY A 235 8.83 -22.94 2.21
CA GLY A 235 8.13 -23.90 1.36
C GLY A 235 6.94 -23.28 0.60
N ALA A 236 6.25 -24.10 -0.18
CA ALA A 236 5.13 -23.67 -1.00
C ALA A 236 3.91 -23.33 -0.15
N PHE A 237 3.22 -22.25 -0.50
CA PHE A 237 1.99 -21.80 0.15
C PHE A 237 0.90 -21.48 -0.89
N LYS A 238 -0.37 -21.67 -0.48
CA LYS A 238 -1.52 -21.36 -1.31
C LYS A 238 -1.92 -19.89 -1.13
N GLY A 239 -2.33 -19.25 -2.22
CA GLY A 239 -2.89 -17.90 -2.16
C GLY A 239 -1.87 -16.77 -2.04
N ARG A 240 -2.15 -15.79 -1.17
CA ARG A 240 -1.37 -14.58 -1.02
C ARG A 240 -0.08 -14.85 -0.26
N ASN A 241 1.03 -14.23 -0.74
CA ASN A 241 2.33 -14.36 -0.07
C ASN A 241 2.31 -13.73 1.34
N PRO A 242 2.49 -14.52 2.42
CA PRO A 242 2.56 -14.01 3.78
C PRO A 242 3.85 -13.21 4.04
N TYR A 243 4.93 -13.53 3.35
CA TYR A 243 6.25 -12.90 3.43
C TYR A 243 6.41 -11.76 2.41
N SER A 244 5.43 -10.87 2.33
CA SER A 244 5.41 -9.78 1.34
C SER A 244 6.15 -8.54 1.87
N PRO A 245 6.58 -7.61 0.99
CA PRO A 245 7.13 -6.33 1.46
C PRO A 245 6.18 -5.59 2.41
N HIS A 246 4.87 -5.72 2.20
CA HIS A 246 3.88 -5.12 3.09
C HIS A 246 3.86 -5.76 4.49
N SER A 247 4.24 -7.05 4.63
CA SER A 247 4.38 -7.66 5.96
C SER A 247 5.60 -7.13 6.70
N LEU A 248 6.73 -6.84 6.02
CA LEU A 248 7.88 -6.17 6.62
C LEU A 248 7.55 -4.74 7.09
N ARG A 249 6.82 -3.97 6.26
CA ARG A 249 6.31 -2.66 6.70
C ARG A 249 5.36 -2.77 7.89
N ALA A 250 4.59 -3.85 8.00
CA ALA A 250 3.77 -4.09 9.19
C ALA A 250 4.63 -4.46 10.39
N ALA A 251 5.71 -5.23 10.20
CA ALA A 251 6.67 -5.56 11.25
C ALA A 251 7.35 -4.31 11.81
N PHE A 252 7.76 -3.34 10.97
CA PHE A 252 8.24 -2.03 11.43
C PHE A 252 7.30 -1.42 12.48
N ARG A 253 6.01 -1.30 12.13
CA ARG A 253 5.01 -0.71 13.03
C ARG A 253 4.84 -1.54 14.31
N THR A 254 4.79 -2.87 14.19
CA THR A 254 4.57 -3.77 15.32
C THR A 254 5.74 -3.70 16.29
N PHE A 255 6.98 -3.86 15.81
CA PHE A 255 8.17 -3.85 16.66
C PHE A 255 8.35 -2.54 17.41
N LEU A 256 8.17 -1.41 16.73
CA LEU A 256 8.27 -0.11 17.40
C LEU A 256 7.14 0.12 18.40
N SER A 257 5.93 -0.38 18.11
CA SER A 257 4.80 -0.29 19.04
C SER A 257 4.99 -1.18 20.26
N ASP A 258 5.50 -2.40 20.08
CA ASP A 258 5.79 -3.33 21.17
C ASP A 258 6.89 -2.78 22.09
N ASP A 259 7.79 -2.01 21.52
CA ASP A 259 8.91 -1.34 22.21
C ASP A 259 8.53 0.04 22.77
N ARG A 260 7.25 0.37 22.76
CA ARG A 260 6.69 1.59 23.32
C ARG A 260 7.15 2.89 22.69
N VAL A 261 7.61 2.85 21.44
CA VAL A 261 7.82 4.08 20.65
C VAL A 261 6.49 4.79 20.46
N ASP A 262 6.48 6.11 20.63
CA ASP A 262 5.25 6.91 20.46
C ASP A 262 4.58 6.62 19.11
N LEU A 263 3.33 6.22 19.15
CA LEU A 263 2.56 5.89 17.95
C LEU A 263 2.48 7.06 16.96
N LEU A 264 2.50 8.30 17.44
CA LEU A 264 2.54 9.49 16.60
C LEU A 264 3.83 9.55 15.77
N TYR A 265 4.97 9.19 16.36
CA TYR A 265 6.25 9.13 15.65
C TYR A 265 6.25 8.01 14.61
N ILE A 266 5.74 6.83 14.97
CA ILE A 266 5.64 5.69 14.04
C ILE A 266 4.77 6.06 12.84
N GLU A 267 3.59 6.65 13.06
CA GLU A 267 2.68 7.06 11.99
C GLU A 267 3.30 8.16 11.11
N PHE A 268 4.05 9.11 11.72
CA PHE A 268 4.80 10.14 10.99
C PHE A 268 5.90 9.53 10.12
N TRP A 269 6.76 8.68 10.67
CA TRP A 269 7.84 8.02 9.93
C TRP A 269 7.30 7.13 8.80
N MET A 270 6.13 6.54 8.98
CA MET A 270 5.45 5.81 7.92
C MET A 270 4.81 6.71 6.85
N GLY A 271 4.83 8.02 7.01
CA GLY A 271 4.20 8.98 6.09
C GLY A 271 2.68 8.88 6.05
N HIS A 272 2.04 8.53 7.15
CA HIS A 272 0.59 8.55 7.25
C HIS A 272 0.09 9.97 7.47
N LYS A 273 -1.14 10.26 7.00
CA LYS A 273 -1.76 11.55 7.25
C LYS A 273 -2.15 11.63 8.73
N LEU A 274 -1.54 12.56 9.45
CA LEU A 274 -1.86 12.82 10.84
C LEU A 274 -3.03 13.80 10.97
N PRO A 275 -3.83 13.72 12.05
CA PRO A 275 -4.78 14.77 12.42
C PRO A 275 -4.07 16.12 12.58
N GLU A 276 -4.74 17.22 12.22
CA GLU A 276 -4.13 18.54 12.20
C GLU A 276 -3.57 18.95 13.57
N GLN A 277 -4.32 18.66 14.65
CA GLN A 277 -3.91 18.97 16.01
C GLN A 277 -2.62 18.25 16.45
N GLN A 278 -2.34 17.09 15.88
CA GLN A 278 -1.14 16.29 16.22
C GLN A 278 0.11 16.74 15.45
N LYS A 279 -0.04 17.52 14.37
CA LYS A 279 1.11 17.98 13.59
C LYS A 279 2.02 18.92 14.38
N ALA A 280 1.50 19.68 15.33
CA ALA A 280 2.27 20.55 16.20
C ALA A 280 3.31 19.80 17.05
N TYR A 281 3.05 18.54 17.39
CA TYR A 281 3.93 17.73 18.24
C TYR A 281 5.08 17.04 17.48
N ILE A 282 5.09 17.13 16.15
CA ILE A 282 6.13 16.53 15.29
C ILE A 282 7.08 17.58 14.69
N ILE A 283 7.05 18.82 15.17
CA ILE A 283 7.94 19.89 14.71
C ILE A 283 9.29 19.71 15.41
N LYS A 284 10.20 18.99 14.76
CA LYS A 284 11.58 18.76 15.22
C LYS A 284 12.56 19.00 14.07
N SER A 285 13.82 19.36 14.40
CA SER A 285 14.90 19.42 13.40
C SER A 285 15.24 18.03 12.87
N LYS A 286 15.91 17.97 11.72
CA LYS A 286 16.43 16.72 11.13
C LYS A 286 17.29 15.96 12.14
N GLU A 287 18.17 16.65 12.83
CA GLU A 287 19.08 16.09 13.83
C GLU A 287 18.33 15.58 15.06
N SER A 288 17.36 16.31 15.56
CA SER A 288 16.53 15.85 16.68
C SER A 288 15.74 14.60 16.31
N TRP A 289 15.21 14.51 15.09
CA TRP A 289 14.57 13.30 14.60
C TRP A 289 15.55 12.14 14.44
N ARG A 290 16.77 12.41 13.95
CA ARG A 290 17.84 11.41 13.84
C ARG A 290 18.19 10.82 15.21
N GLN A 291 18.35 11.68 16.21
CA GLN A 291 18.65 11.24 17.56
C GLN A 291 17.49 10.39 18.13
N THR A 292 16.25 10.83 17.95
CA THR A 292 15.07 10.05 18.35
C THR A 292 15.04 8.67 17.66
N CYS A 293 15.36 8.59 16.38
CA CYS A 293 15.43 7.33 15.66
C CYS A 293 16.54 6.42 16.19
N LYS A 294 17.74 6.98 16.40
CA LYS A 294 18.90 6.25 16.92
C LYS A 294 18.63 5.64 18.29
N GLU A 295 17.95 6.37 19.17
CA GLU A 295 17.68 5.93 20.55
C GLU A 295 16.51 4.94 20.63
N GLN A 296 15.47 5.16 19.86
CA GLN A 296 14.18 4.49 20.04
C GLN A 296 13.83 3.48 18.94
N ALA A 297 14.32 3.62 17.72
CA ALA A 297 13.89 2.80 16.60
C ALA A 297 14.97 1.85 16.08
N GLU A 298 16.16 2.34 15.81
CA GLU A 298 17.22 1.55 15.14
C GLU A 298 17.61 0.27 15.89
N PRO A 299 17.77 0.26 17.23
CA PRO A 299 18.17 -0.94 17.97
C PRO A 299 17.20 -2.12 17.81
N TRP A 300 15.94 -1.83 17.53
CA TRP A 300 14.85 -2.80 17.46
C TRP A 300 14.55 -3.27 16.04
N LEU A 301 15.13 -2.62 15.04
CA LEU A 301 14.90 -2.91 13.63
C LEU A 301 16.11 -3.57 12.96
N THR A 302 17.16 -3.85 13.72
CA THR A 302 18.35 -4.57 13.23
C THR A 302 18.31 -6.02 13.71
N PRO A 303 18.26 -7.02 12.81
CA PRO A 303 18.25 -8.42 13.21
C PRO A 303 19.48 -8.81 14.06
N PRO A 304 19.32 -9.67 15.08
CA PRO A 304 20.39 -9.98 16.06
C PRO A 304 21.70 -10.43 15.42
N GLN A 305 21.65 -11.24 14.37
CA GLN A 305 22.82 -11.74 13.64
C GLN A 305 23.64 -10.63 12.95
N TYR A 306 23.09 -9.43 12.83
CA TYR A 306 23.78 -8.27 12.25
C TYR A 306 24.18 -7.20 13.29
N LYS A 307 23.80 -7.37 14.56
CA LYS A 307 24.18 -6.47 15.67
C LYS A 307 25.63 -6.64 16.10
N THR A 308 26.19 -7.85 16.04
CA THR A 308 27.53 -8.19 16.52
C THR A 308 28.69 -7.64 15.67
N ALA A 309 28.41 -7.17 14.46
CA ALA A 309 29.43 -6.53 13.61
C ALA A 309 29.79 -5.09 14.05
N PHE A 310 29.19 -4.56 15.11
CA PHE A 310 29.37 -3.18 15.58
C PHE A 310 30.40 -3.00 16.67
N ASN A 311 30.87 -4.10 17.30
CA ASN A 311 31.81 -4.04 18.47
C ASN A 311 33.23 -4.39 18.12
N SER A 312 33.62 -4.42 16.86
CA SER A 312 34.98 -4.81 16.43
C SER A 312 35.61 -3.78 15.47
N ASN A 313 35.58 -2.49 15.87
CA ASN A 313 36.54 -1.49 15.35
C ASN A 313 36.74 -0.37 16.37
#